data_e0a1239fcd53d1012bc6f23eb5f0f445
#
_entry.id   e0a1239fcd53d1012bc6f23eb5f0f445
#
_cell.length_a   1.000
_cell.length_b   1.000
_cell.length_c   1.000
_cell.angle_alpha   90.00
_cell.angle_beta   90.00
_cell.angle_gamma   90.00
#
_symmetry.space_group_name_H-M   'P 1'
#
loop_
_entity.id
_entity.type
_entity.pdbx_description
1 polymer ?
#
loop_
_entity_poly.entity_id
_entity_poly.type
_entity_poly.pdbx_seq_one_letter_code
_entity_poly.pdbx_strand_id
1 'polypeptide(L)'
;MESHLSYPVLGFFRSHHDNESWLGALTAILDTCAFVIVSLEGACERQAQQTFAITRHAIVDLAKVFNCPPRKPKHDRLPPDELARMRAILKEAGIKLREGNGIDQKLSELRQMYEPYVYSLSNYLHIPIPYWVPKAGRIDNWQTSAWGRSKGFQIEGPSESSHDEHF
;
A
#
# COMPACT_ATOMS: atom_id res chain seq x y z
N MET A 1 -7.65 -5.39 -16.48
CA MET A 1 -8.17 -4.03 -16.25
C MET A 1 -9.23 -3.60 -17.28
N GLU A 2 -9.10 -3.99 -18.54
CA GLU A 2 -10.12 -3.75 -19.58
C GLU A 2 -11.51 -4.25 -19.18
N SER A 3 -11.62 -5.38 -18.48
CA SER A 3 -12.88 -5.92 -18.02
C SER A 3 -13.67 -5.00 -17.09
N HIS A 4 -13.01 -4.21 -16.25
CA HIS A 4 -13.69 -3.24 -15.37
C HIS A 4 -14.19 -2.01 -16.13
N LEU A 5 -13.53 -1.65 -17.24
CA LEU A 5 -13.98 -0.59 -18.13
C LEU A 5 -15.19 -1.01 -18.95
N SER A 6 -15.19 -2.27 -19.43
CA SER A 6 -16.29 -2.83 -20.22
C SER A 6 -17.48 -3.27 -19.34
N TYR A 7 -17.20 -3.71 -18.12
CA TYR A 7 -18.20 -4.21 -17.18
C TYR A 7 -18.03 -3.58 -15.80
N PRO A 8 -18.50 -2.34 -15.59
CA PRO A 8 -18.31 -1.62 -14.32
C PRO A 8 -18.83 -2.37 -13.09
N VAL A 9 -19.84 -3.24 -13.28
CA VAL A 9 -20.38 -4.09 -12.20
C VAL A 9 -19.32 -4.96 -11.54
N LEU A 10 -18.25 -5.34 -12.25
CA LEU A 10 -17.15 -6.14 -11.68
C LEU A 10 -16.39 -5.40 -10.57
N GLY A 11 -16.44 -4.07 -10.55
CA GLY A 11 -15.84 -3.27 -9.49
C GLY A 11 -16.47 -3.50 -8.11
N PHE A 12 -17.73 -3.99 -8.07
CA PHE A 12 -18.43 -4.30 -6.83
C PHE A 12 -18.18 -5.72 -6.32
N PHE A 13 -17.62 -6.60 -7.13
CA PHE A 13 -17.27 -7.93 -6.66
C PHE A 13 -16.05 -7.87 -5.74
N ARG A 14 -16.23 -8.36 -4.52
CA ARG A 14 -15.17 -8.50 -3.53
C ARG A 14 -14.57 -9.89 -3.60
N SER A 15 -13.28 -10.00 -3.34
CA SER A 15 -12.66 -11.26 -3.00
C SER A 15 -13.30 -11.82 -1.72
N HIS A 16 -13.34 -13.15 -1.56
CA HIS A 16 -13.74 -13.79 -0.30
C HIS A 16 -12.78 -13.49 0.86
N HIS A 17 -11.61 -12.91 0.55
CA HIS A 17 -10.63 -12.49 1.54
C HIS A 17 -10.74 -10.98 1.76
N ASP A 18 -11.00 -10.56 2.97
CA ASP A 18 -11.26 -9.16 3.37
C ASP A 18 -10.15 -8.15 3.01
N ASN A 19 -8.95 -8.65 2.67
CA ASN A 19 -7.77 -7.84 2.35
C ASN A 19 -7.42 -7.79 0.86
N GLU A 20 -8.08 -8.55 0.00
CA GLU A 20 -7.72 -8.72 -1.40
C GLU A 20 -8.72 -8.01 -2.31
N SER A 21 -8.68 -6.70 -2.32
CA SER A 21 -9.40 -5.91 -3.30
C SER A 21 -8.46 -5.40 -4.40
N TRP A 22 -8.96 -5.32 -5.63
CA TRP A 22 -8.21 -4.71 -6.73
C TRP A 22 -7.81 -3.26 -6.41
N LEU A 23 -8.68 -2.51 -5.70
CA LEU A 23 -8.39 -1.15 -5.26
C LEU A 23 -7.25 -1.13 -4.22
N GLY A 24 -7.27 -2.07 -3.29
CA GLY A 24 -6.19 -2.25 -2.31
C GLY A 24 -4.86 -2.57 -2.97
N ALA A 25 -4.85 -3.51 -3.94
CA ALA A 25 -3.65 -3.87 -4.69
C ALA A 25 -3.06 -2.69 -5.48
N LEU A 26 -3.90 -1.96 -6.24
CA LEU A 26 -3.44 -0.78 -6.97
C LEU A 26 -2.94 0.32 -6.03
N THR A 27 -3.58 0.49 -4.87
CA THR A 27 -3.13 1.46 -3.86
C THR A 27 -1.76 1.08 -3.30
N ALA A 28 -1.55 -0.19 -2.93
CA ALA A 28 -0.27 -0.67 -2.42
C ALA A 28 0.86 -0.51 -3.46
N ILE A 29 0.58 -0.76 -4.73
CA ILE A 29 1.54 -0.51 -5.82
C ILE A 29 1.90 0.98 -5.90
N LEU A 30 0.92 1.88 -5.84
CA LEU A 30 1.16 3.32 -5.89
C LEU A 30 1.95 3.82 -4.69
N ASP A 31 1.58 3.37 -3.48
CA ASP A 31 2.27 3.68 -2.24
C ASP A 31 3.75 3.25 -2.32
N THR A 32 3.98 2.00 -2.72
CA THR A 32 5.34 1.44 -2.88
C THR A 32 6.14 2.21 -3.92
N CYS A 33 5.58 2.45 -5.11
CA CYS A 33 6.28 3.18 -6.17
C CYS A 33 6.59 4.61 -5.74
N ALA A 34 5.66 5.33 -5.11
CA ALA A 34 5.88 6.68 -4.62
C ALA A 34 7.04 6.72 -3.61
N PHE A 35 7.09 5.76 -2.68
CA PHE A 35 8.17 5.66 -1.71
C PHE A 35 9.52 5.31 -2.37
N VAL A 36 9.55 4.33 -3.27
CA VAL A 36 10.76 3.93 -4.02
C VAL A 36 11.35 5.10 -4.80
N ILE A 37 10.52 5.85 -5.53
CA ILE A 37 10.96 6.98 -6.36
C ILE A 37 11.70 8.03 -5.53
N VAL A 38 11.24 8.32 -4.32
CA VAL A 38 11.80 9.42 -3.52
C VAL A 38 12.79 8.99 -2.46
N SER A 39 12.65 7.78 -1.92
CA SER A 39 13.31 7.39 -0.66
C SER A 39 14.39 6.32 -0.83
N LEU A 40 14.45 5.57 -1.93
CA LEU A 40 15.42 4.50 -2.08
C LEU A 40 16.61 4.90 -2.94
N GLU A 41 17.82 4.50 -2.51
CA GLU A 41 19.03 4.60 -3.32
C GLU A 41 19.20 3.36 -4.19
N GLY A 42 19.67 3.57 -5.44
CA GLY A 42 20.05 2.47 -6.34
C GLY A 42 18.92 1.54 -6.75
N ALA A 43 17.70 1.84 -6.36
CA ALA A 43 16.54 1.08 -6.77
C ALA A 43 16.19 1.34 -8.24
N CYS A 44 15.34 0.48 -8.80
CA CYS A 44 14.81 0.61 -10.15
C CYS A 44 13.87 1.83 -10.28
N GLU A 45 14.41 3.04 -10.03
CA GLU A 45 13.63 4.28 -10.00
C GLU A 45 12.81 4.46 -11.28
N ARG A 46 13.44 4.22 -12.44
CA ARG A 46 12.75 4.32 -13.73
C ARG A 46 11.58 3.35 -13.85
N GLN A 47 11.77 2.10 -13.37
CA GLN A 47 10.71 1.11 -13.36
C GLN A 47 9.58 1.53 -12.40
N ALA A 48 9.92 2.06 -11.23
CA ALA A 48 8.94 2.56 -10.28
C ALA A 48 8.15 3.75 -10.84
N GLN A 49 8.82 4.69 -11.55
CA GLN A 49 8.16 5.81 -12.23
C GLN A 49 7.17 5.34 -13.30
N GLN A 50 7.55 4.38 -14.14
CA GLN A 50 6.69 3.82 -15.17
C GLN A 50 5.49 3.10 -14.55
N THR A 51 5.73 2.26 -13.54
CA THR A 51 4.67 1.54 -12.82
C THR A 51 3.72 2.51 -12.12
N PHE A 52 4.25 3.53 -11.46
CA PHE A 52 3.45 4.59 -10.85
C PHE A 52 2.55 5.28 -11.88
N ALA A 53 3.11 5.70 -13.02
CA ALA A 53 2.38 6.41 -14.05
C ALA A 53 1.22 5.56 -14.60
N ILE A 54 1.46 4.29 -14.95
CA ILE A 54 0.45 3.38 -15.48
C ILE A 54 -0.63 3.10 -14.42
N THR A 55 -0.22 2.80 -13.18
CA THR A 55 -1.17 2.49 -12.10
C THR A 55 -2.02 3.70 -11.73
N ARG A 56 -1.41 4.89 -11.69
CA ARG A 56 -2.15 6.13 -11.47
C ARG A 56 -3.17 6.38 -12.59
N HIS A 57 -2.77 6.18 -13.84
CA HIS A 57 -3.67 6.32 -14.98
C HIS A 57 -4.89 5.40 -14.83
N ALA A 58 -4.66 4.16 -14.47
CA ALA A 58 -5.70 3.19 -14.21
C ALA A 58 -6.69 3.60 -13.11
N ILE A 59 -6.19 4.12 -12.00
CA ILE A 59 -7.05 4.62 -10.90
C ILE A 59 -7.90 5.81 -11.35
N VAL A 60 -7.31 6.74 -12.10
CA VAL A 60 -8.03 7.92 -12.62
C VAL A 60 -9.12 7.50 -13.60
N ASP A 61 -8.84 6.55 -14.49
CA ASP A 61 -9.83 6.09 -15.47
C ASP A 61 -10.96 5.30 -14.81
N LEU A 62 -10.63 4.45 -13.83
CA LEU A 62 -11.66 3.79 -13.02
C LEU A 62 -12.53 4.80 -12.26
N ALA A 63 -11.93 5.85 -11.69
CA ALA A 63 -12.69 6.89 -11.03
C ALA A 63 -13.65 7.61 -12.00
N LYS A 64 -13.23 7.83 -13.25
CA LYS A 64 -14.13 8.38 -14.30
C LYS A 64 -15.25 7.39 -14.65
N VAL A 65 -14.93 6.10 -14.83
CA VAL A 65 -15.93 5.06 -15.15
C VAL A 65 -17.01 4.97 -14.09
N PHE A 66 -16.62 5.08 -12.81
CA PHE A 66 -17.57 5.07 -11.68
C PHE A 66 -18.16 6.46 -11.36
N ASN A 67 -17.83 7.47 -12.16
CA ASN A 67 -18.23 8.87 -11.92
C ASN A 67 -17.88 9.35 -10.48
N CYS A 68 -16.69 8.99 -10.02
CA CYS A 68 -16.15 9.32 -8.71
C CYS A 68 -15.14 10.48 -8.83
N PRO A 69 -15.53 11.74 -8.69
CA PRO A 69 -14.60 12.86 -8.72
C PRO A 69 -13.61 12.77 -7.53
N PRO A 70 -12.37 13.26 -7.70
CA PRO A 70 -11.36 13.20 -6.64
C PRO A 70 -11.83 14.00 -5.41
N ARG A 71 -11.66 13.41 -4.23
CA ARG A 71 -12.03 14.02 -2.95
C ARG A 71 -10.84 14.00 -2.00
N LYS A 72 -10.61 15.10 -1.31
CA LYS A 72 -9.55 15.18 -0.32
C LYS A 72 -9.78 14.14 0.79
N PRO A 73 -8.77 13.32 1.16
CA PRO A 73 -8.88 12.40 2.27
C PRO A 73 -9.23 13.13 3.58
N LYS A 74 -10.07 12.50 4.41
CA LYS A 74 -10.41 13.04 5.75
C LYS A 74 -9.26 12.94 6.73
N HIS A 75 -8.44 11.92 6.59
CA HIS A 75 -7.30 11.63 7.44
C HIS A 75 -6.06 11.38 6.58
N ASP A 76 -4.90 11.79 7.08
CA ASP A 76 -3.64 11.44 6.46
C ASP A 76 -3.38 9.96 6.70
N ARG A 77 -3.14 9.20 5.62
CA ARG A 77 -2.80 7.76 5.69
C ARG A 77 -1.37 7.50 6.12
N LEU A 78 -0.51 8.49 6.01
CA LEU A 78 0.90 8.42 6.37
C LEU A 78 1.30 9.68 7.14
N PRO A 79 0.86 9.83 8.39
CA PRO A 79 1.28 10.92 9.24
C PRO A 79 2.79 10.79 9.56
N PRO A 80 3.45 11.88 10.01
CA PRO A 80 4.90 11.91 10.20
C PRO A 80 5.46 10.82 11.12
N ASP A 81 4.74 10.44 12.15
CA ASP A 81 5.09 9.36 13.07
C ASP A 81 5.08 7.98 12.41
N GLU A 82 4.06 7.68 11.59
CA GLU A 82 4.00 6.45 10.79
C GLU A 82 5.10 6.41 9.73
N LEU A 83 5.40 7.53 9.08
CA LEU A 83 6.52 7.62 8.13
C LEU A 83 7.86 7.36 8.83
N ALA A 84 8.06 7.91 10.02
CA ALA A 84 9.26 7.67 10.82
C ALA A 84 9.37 6.20 11.22
N ARG A 85 8.27 5.57 11.66
CA ARG A 85 8.20 4.15 12.00
C ARG A 85 8.54 3.26 10.80
N MET A 86 7.97 3.55 9.63
CA MET A 86 8.26 2.81 8.40
C MET A 86 9.74 2.89 8.02
N ARG A 87 10.34 4.08 8.12
CA ARG A 87 11.77 4.28 7.85
C ARG A 87 12.66 3.51 8.82
N ALA A 88 12.29 3.45 10.10
CA ALA A 88 13.02 2.68 11.09
C ALA A 88 13.02 1.19 10.73
N ILE A 89 11.86 0.60 10.42
CA ILE A 89 11.72 -0.80 9.99
C ILE A 89 12.60 -1.09 8.76
N LEU A 90 12.59 -0.21 7.76
CA LEU A 90 13.38 -0.39 6.54
C LEU A 90 14.89 -0.29 6.80
N LYS A 91 15.32 0.61 7.69
CA LYS A 91 16.73 0.72 8.12
C LYS A 91 17.19 -0.53 8.87
N GLU A 92 16.37 -1.08 9.76
CA GLU A 92 16.63 -2.33 10.46
C GLU A 92 16.75 -3.52 9.48
N ALA A 93 15.96 -3.52 8.42
CA ALA A 93 16.06 -4.49 7.33
C ALA A 93 17.26 -4.27 6.40
N GLY A 94 18.14 -3.30 6.68
CA GLY A 94 19.34 -3.01 5.91
C GLY A 94 19.10 -2.25 4.61
N ILE A 95 17.92 -1.67 4.43
CA ILE A 95 17.59 -0.90 3.23
C ILE A 95 18.18 0.51 3.35
N LYS A 96 18.96 0.91 2.34
CA LYS A 96 19.55 2.25 2.26
C LYS A 96 18.49 3.26 1.83
N LEU A 97 18.21 4.21 2.67
CA LEU A 97 17.28 5.30 2.40
C LEU A 97 18.03 6.57 2.03
N ARG A 98 17.52 7.30 1.05
CA ARG A 98 17.99 8.66 0.74
C ARG A 98 17.75 9.57 1.94
N GLU A 99 18.76 10.37 2.25
CA GLU A 99 18.65 11.44 3.26
C GLU A 99 18.71 12.80 2.56
N GLY A 100 17.87 13.72 2.98
CA GLY A 100 17.89 15.07 2.42
C GLY A 100 16.61 15.85 2.63
N ASN A 101 16.73 17.16 2.53
CA ASN A 101 15.59 18.06 2.63
C ASN A 101 14.69 17.93 1.40
N GLY A 102 13.37 17.88 1.62
CA GLY A 102 12.39 17.86 0.54
C GLY A 102 11.91 16.47 0.10
N ILE A 103 12.48 15.37 0.64
CA ILE A 103 12.01 14.00 0.34
C ILE A 103 10.54 13.84 0.77
N ASP A 104 10.21 14.31 1.97
CA ASP A 104 8.85 14.20 2.52
C ASP A 104 7.86 15.03 1.73
N GLN A 105 8.30 16.21 1.27
CA GLN A 105 7.51 17.06 0.41
C GLN A 105 7.21 16.37 -0.94
N LYS A 106 8.24 15.79 -1.58
CA LYS A 106 8.06 15.05 -2.85
C LYS A 106 7.16 13.83 -2.67
N LEU A 107 7.29 13.10 -1.55
CA LEU A 107 6.41 11.98 -1.25
C LEU A 107 4.96 12.46 -1.10
N SER A 108 4.74 13.56 -0.40
CA SER A 108 3.42 14.17 -0.26
C SER A 108 2.83 14.59 -1.61
N GLU A 109 3.62 15.19 -2.49
CA GLU A 109 3.22 15.59 -3.85
C GLU A 109 2.79 14.38 -4.69
N LEU A 110 3.56 13.28 -4.67
CA LEU A 110 3.19 12.05 -5.37
C LEU A 110 1.89 11.46 -4.82
N ARG A 111 1.72 11.43 -3.50
CA ARG A 111 0.50 10.95 -2.84
C ARG A 111 -0.73 11.78 -3.25
N GLN A 112 -0.60 13.08 -3.35
CA GLN A 112 -1.67 13.97 -3.80
C GLN A 112 -2.15 13.68 -5.22
N MET A 113 -1.33 13.04 -6.05
CA MET A 113 -1.69 12.70 -7.43
C MET A 113 -2.67 11.53 -7.54
N TYR A 114 -2.80 10.66 -6.53
CA TYR A 114 -3.64 9.47 -6.60
C TYR A 114 -4.57 9.26 -5.39
N GLU A 115 -4.16 9.63 -4.18
CA GLU A 115 -4.96 9.43 -2.96
C GLU A 115 -6.38 10.01 -3.04
N PRO A 116 -6.62 11.20 -3.62
CA PRO A 116 -7.97 11.73 -3.77
C PRO A 116 -8.89 10.82 -4.60
N TYR A 117 -8.37 10.15 -5.60
CA TYR A 117 -9.13 9.21 -6.45
C TYR A 117 -9.36 7.89 -5.72
N VAL A 118 -8.31 7.33 -5.10
CA VAL A 118 -8.39 6.12 -4.26
C VAL A 118 -9.43 6.30 -3.16
N TYR A 119 -9.39 7.44 -2.46
CA TYR A 119 -10.34 7.75 -1.40
C TYR A 119 -11.78 7.85 -1.92
N SER A 120 -11.98 8.47 -3.07
CA SER A 120 -13.30 8.59 -3.69
C SER A 120 -13.86 7.23 -4.10
N LEU A 121 -13.04 6.38 -4.74
CA LEU A 121 -13.42 5.01 -5.11
C LEU A 121 -13.69 4.14 -3.89
N SER A 122 -12.85 4.22 -2.85
CA SER A 122 -13.03 3.51 -1.60
C SER A 122 -14.39 3.81 -0.95
N ASN A 123 -14.75 5.09 -0.88
CA ASN A 123 -16.04 5.49 -0.32
C ASN A 123 -17.22 5.01 -1.18
N TYR A 124 -17.11 5.09 -2.49
CA TYR A 124 -18.17 4.69 -3.41
C TYR A 124 -18.40 3.17 -3.41
N LEU A 125 -17.32 2.41 -3.43
CA LEU A 125 -17.36 0.94 -3.50
C LEU A 125 -17.44 0.28 -2.11
N HIS A 126 -17.33 1.05 -1.04
CA HIS A 126 -17.20 0.55 0.34
C HIS A 126 -16.06 -0.47 0.51
N ILE A 127 -14.93 -0.22 -0.16
CA ILE A 127 -13.72 -1.03 -0.10
C ILE A 127 -12.69 -0.33 0.79
N PRO A 128 -12.15 -0.97 1.84
CA PRO A 128 -11.15 -0.35 2.69
C PRO A 128 -9.83 -0.11 1.94
N ILE A 129 -9.16 0.98 2.26
CA ILE A 129 -7.83 1.30 1.74
C ILE A 129 -6.78 0.67 2.68
N PRO A 130 -5.72 0.03 2.15
CA PRO A 130 -4.67 -0.55 2.97
C PRO A 130 -3.90 0.51 3.77
N TYR A 131 -3.34 0.11 4.90
CA TYR A 131 -2.39 0.93 5.65
C TYR A 131 -1.03 0.91 4.96
N TRP A 132 -0.25 1.98 5.12
CA TRP A 132 1.13 2.04 4.65
C TRP A 132 2.01 1.02 5.35
N VAL A 133 1.85 0.88 6.65
CA VAL A 133 2.54 -0.15 7.45
C VAL A 133 1.50 -1.11 8.01
N PRO A 134 1.62 -2.41 7.76
CA PRO A 134 0.72 -3.39 8.35
C PRO A 134 0.73 -3.30 9.88
N LYS A 135 -0.44 -3.45 10.49
CA LYS A 135 -0.51 -3.59 11.95
C LYS A 135 0.08 -4.94 12.36
N ALA A 136 0.89 -4.95 13.41
CA ALA A 136 1.45 -6.18 13.96
C ALA A 136 0.33 -7.19 14.28
N GLY A 137 0.58 -8.47 14.01
CA GLY A 137 -0.36 -9.57 14.30
C GLY A 137 -1.31 -9.93 13.15
N ARG A 138 -1.22 -9.33 11.99
CA ARG A 138 -1.99 -9.76 10.81
C ARG A 138 -1.31 -10.96 10.17
N ILE A 139 -1.94 -12.12 10.25
CA ILE A 139 -1.48 -13.33 9.56
C ILE A 139 -1.63 -13.10 8.06
N ASP A 140 -0.53 -13.28 7.33
CA ASP A 140 -0.56 -13.31 5.88
C ASP A 140 -1.23 -14.62 5.43
N ASN A 141 -2.47 -14.53 4.96
CA ASN A 141 -3.23 -15.67 4.46
C ASN A 141 -2.87 -16.05 3.01
N TRP A 142 -1.77 -15.54 2.48
CA TRP A 142 -1.30 -15.88 1.14
C TRP A 142 -0.80 -17.32 1.08
N GLN A 143 -1.71 -18.27 1.04
CA GLN A 143 -1.40 -19.65 0.70
C GLN A 143 -1.56 -19.83 -0.80
N THR A 144 -0.46 -19.75 -1.52
CA THR A 144 -0.44 -20.16 -2.92
C THR A 144 -0.40 -21.68 -2.99
N SER A 145 -1.51 -22.31 -3.30
CA SER A 145 -1.58 -23.75 -3.58
C SER A 145 -0.70 -24.20 -4.76
N ALA A 146 -0.28 -23.25 -5.63
CA ALA A 146 0.49 -23.51 -6.83
C ALA A 146 2.01 -23.63 -6.63
N TRP A 147 2.56 -23.11 -5.52
CA TRP A 147 4.02 -22.99 -5.34
C TRP A 147 4.58 -23.79 -4.16
N GLY A 148 3.81 -24.69 -3.59
CA GLY A 148 4.23 -25.46 -2.42
C GLY A 148 4.41 -24.56 -1.18
N ARG A 149 4.30 -25.16 0.01
CA ARG A 149 4.44 -24.44 1.29
C ARG A 149 5.82 -23.78 1.41
N SER A 150 5.98 -22.57 0.93
CA SER A 150 7.08 -21.73 1.36
C SER A 150 6.79 -21.35 2.81
N LYS A 151 7.73 -21.62 3.72
CA LYS A 151 7.67 -21.20 5.12
C LYS A 151 7.44 -19.70 5.11
N GLY A 152 6.29 -19.26 5.67
CA GLY A 152 5.95 -17.87 5.78
C GLY A 152 7.09 -17.10 6.45
N PHE A 153 7.36 -15.91 5.95
CA PHE A 153 8.28 -14.97 6.58
C PHE A 153 7.64 -14.53 7.91
N GLN A 154 8.03 -15.19 9.00
CA GLN A 154 7.65 -14.78 10.35
C GLN A 154 8.55 -13.61 10.75
N ILE A 155 7.97 -12.44 10.92
CA ILE A 155 8.61 -11.36 11.67
C ILE A 155 8.47 -11.77 13.14
N GLU A 156 9.53 -12.37 13.70
CA GLU A 156 9.61 -12.63 15.14
C GLU A 156 9.66 -11.28 15.86
N GLY A 157 8.60 -10.96 16.57
CA GLY A 157 8.62 -9.90 17.59
C GLY A 157 9.45 -10.36 18.80
N PRO A 158 10.02 -9.44 19.59
CA PRO A 158 10.81 -9.81 20.75
C PRO A 158 9.98 -10.65 21.72
N SER A 159 10.53 -11.83 22.08
CA SER A 159 9.93 -12.76 23.01
C SER A 159 9.85 -12.14 24.41
N GLU A 160 8.65 -11.89 24.90
CA GLU A 160 8.45 -11.68 26.33
C GLU A 160 8.75 -12.99 27.07
N SER A 161 9.81 -12.97 27.85
CA SER A 161 10.17 -14.06 28.77
C SER A 161 9.13 -14.09 29.89
N SER A 162 8.23 -15.07 29.87
CA SER A 162 7.41 -15.41 31.01
C SER A 162 8.27 -16.08 32.07
N HIS A 163 8.50 -15.36 33.17
CA HIS A 163 8.93 -15.94 34.43
C HIS A 163 7.74 -16.69 35.02
N ASP A 164 7.73 -18.03 34.89
CA ASP A 164 6.94 -18.89 35.75
C ASP A 164 7.70 -19.08 37.06
N GLU A 165 7.27 -18.42 38.12
CA GLU A 165 7.60 -18.82 39.48
C GLU A 165 6.50 -19.76 40.01
N HIS A 166 6.91 -21.00 40.23
CA HIS A 166 6.18 -21.96 41.03
C HIS A 166 6.15 -21.50 42.49
N PHE A 167 4.95 -21.46 43.05
CA PHE A 167 4.60 -22.01 44.38
C PHE A 167 3.15 -22.46 44.38
#